data_971fb512ed022e9cbcc03c59139b583f
#
_entry.id   971fb512ed022e9cbcc03c59139b583f
#
_cell.length_a   1.000
_cell.length_b   1.000
_cell.length_c   1.000
_cell.angle_alpha   90.00
_cell.angle_beta   90.00
_cell.angle_gamma   90.00
#
_symmetry.space_group_name_H-M   'P 1'
#
loop_
_entity.id
_entity.type
_entity.pdbx_description
1 polymer ?
#
loop_
_entity_poly.entity_id
_entity_poly.type
_entity_poly.pdbx_seq_one_letter_code
_entity_poly.pdbx_strand_id
1 'polypeptide(L)'
;MEHFEKLFRPLKTTAFALAAVAALGAAPAEVAIAQTKPVVLRFVSDFPGSPHPAGLAMKHFGDRLTQVIPGSEARLYYAGALYSIPEAFEAMRQGNLEMTWMQMGKAAPVDPYMMAVIGPGILTTVGAVDNLEKTKTYQFLVDRLQKQQAIKVFGAGHMSFGMGVGGKKRYISPADFVGRKVRSMGPAENPVLESWKASPVVMAFGEVPSALESGVIDGLMTSIGGWLGVRQQSPFYTTGGPGVVTGDYYMVSASRRWWDRLPKPTQEALEKLIAETIQVQKELNWCVDKMTYEKYGTKDPSKPGVYWMNPQEVSALTDALGDGPSRWVKSKVPPSAHKLVDDFKAEGLALSKANPAGSSWIEKVDCSKHASKIVIR
;
A
#
# COMPACT_ATOMS: atom_id res chain seq x y z
N MET A 1 -84.06 45.36 64.11
CA MET A 1 -83.66 46.72 64.29
C MET A 1 -82.48 46.91 63.44
N GLU A 2 -82.72 47.33 62.20
CA GLU A 2 -82.65 48.72 61.80
C GLU A 2 -81.23 49.20 61.68
N HIS A 3 -80.89 49.42 60.46
CA HIS A 3 -80.39 50.65 59.83
C HIS A 3 -78.91 50.95 60.13
N PHE A 4 -78.15 51.21 59.18
CA PHE A 4 -77.95 52.26 58.19
C PHE A 4 -76.85 51.86 57.19
N GLU A 5 -77.15 51.70 55.99
CA GLU A 5 -77.02 52.60 54.83
C GLU A 5 -75.61 53.13 54.52
N LYS A 6 -75.22 52.75 53.38
CA LYS A 6 -74.80 53.60 52.26
C LYS A 6 -73.43 54.23 52.27
N LEU A 7 -72.91 54.09 51.02
CA LEU A 7 -71.98 54.96 50.36
C LEU A 7 -70.46 54.59 50.47
N PHE A 8 -69.93 53.91 49.54
CA PHE A 8 -69.11 54.50 48.49
C PHE A 8 -68.72 53.46 47.48
N ARG A 9 -69.17 53.57 46.23
CA ARG A 9 -68.45 53.17 45.04
C ARG A 9 -67.46 54.30 44.70
N PRO A 10 -66.43 54.19 43.90
CA PRO A 10 -65.91 53.09 43.06
C PRO A 10 -64.38 53.05 43.13
N LEU A 11 -63.80 52.08 42.54
CA LEU A 11 -62.77 52.26 41.49
C LEU A 11 -62.34 50.88 40.92
N LYS A 12 -62.63 50.71 39.65
CA LYS A 12 -62.09 49.65 38.87
C LYS A 12 -60.55 49.81 38.84
N THR A 13 -59.81 48.90 39.45
CA THR A 13 -58.42 48.67 39.21
C THR A 13 -58.27 47.39 38.50
N THR A 14 -58.03 47.52 37.23
CA THR A 14 -57.60 46.46 36.34
C THR A 14 -56.32 45.81 36.91
N ALA A 15 -56.47 44.59 37.42
CA ALA A 15 -55.33 43.76 37.74
C ALA A 15 -54.65 43.30 36.47
N PHE A 16 -53.50 43.87 36.18
CA PHE A 16 -52.57 43.32 35.19
C PHE A 16 -52.04 42.01 35.78
N ALA A 17 -52.52 40.90 35.26
CA ALA A 17 -51.85 39.62 35.47
C ALA A 17 -50.49 39.64 34.70
N LEU A 18 -49.40 39.82 35.41
CA LEU A 18 -48.05 39.54 34.88
C LEU A 18 -47.96 38.03 34.70
N ALA A 19 -48.12 37.58 33.44
CA ALA A 19 -47.71 36.26 33.03
C ALA A 19 -46.18 36.28 32.99
N ALA A 20 -45.54 35.73 34.01
CA ALA A 20 -44.13 35.41 33.99
C ALA A 20 -43.95 34.25 32.99
N VAL A 21 -43.62 34.60 31.73
CA VAL A 21 -43.10 33.63 30.77
C VAL A 21 -41.71 33.25 31.26
N ALA A 22 -41.62 32.08 31.90
CA ALA A 22 -40.35 31.41 32.14
C ALA A 22 -39.76 31.07 30.77
N ALA A 23 -38.93 31.95 30.22
CA ALA A 23 -38.05 31.63 29.12
C ALA A 23 -37.06 30.59 29.66
N LEU A 24 -37.40 29.30 29.49
CA LEU A 24 -36.41 28.24 29.48
C LEU A 24 -35.44 28.55 28.34
N GLY A 25 -34.37 29.25 28.71
CA GLY A 25 -33.22 29.39 27.83
C GLY A 25 -32.70 27.98 27.50
N ALA A 26 -33.10 27.46 26.32
CA ALA A 26 -32.38 26.38 25.72
C ALA A 26 -30.97 26.92 25.50
N ALA A 27 -30.06 26.63 26.41
CA ALA A 27 -28.65 26.78 26.14
C ALA A 27 -28.39 26.03 24.83
N PRO A 28 -27.73 26.64 23.82
CA PRO A 28 -27.33 25.89 22.65
C PRO A 28 -26.56 24.69 23.19
N ALA A 29 -27.01 23.49 22.88
CA ALA A 29 -26.22 22.30 23.12
C ALA A 29 -24.93 22.55 22.31
N GLU A 30 -23.87 22.95 22.98
CA GLU A 30 -22.54 22.88 22.40
C GLU A 30 -22.39 21.44 21.95
N VAL A 31 -22.47 21.25 20.66
CA VAL A 31 -22.02 20.01 20.03
C VAL A 31 -20.56 19.91 20.43
N ALA A 32 -20.29 19.19 21.50
CA ALA A 32 -18.94 18.89 21.92
C ALA A 32 -18.31 18.19 20.72
N ILE A 33 -17.59 18.95 19.89
CA ILE A 33 -16.74 18.41 18.84
C ILE A 33 -15.76 17.55 19.61
N ALA A 34 -16.00 16.24 19.58
CA ALA A 34 -15.18 15.28 20.28
C ALA A 34 -13.74 15.46 19.79
N GLN A 35 -12.90 16.05 20.64
CA GLN A 35 -11.54 16.43 20.30
C GLN A 35 -10.72 15.17 20.03
N THR A 36 -9.94 15.21 18.96
CA THR A 36 -8.90 14.22 18.72
C THR A 36 -7.87 14.26 19.85
N LYS A 37 -7.42 13.10 20.33
CA LYS A 37 -6.29 13.04 21.27
C LYS A 37 -4.99 12.89 20.52
N PRO A 38 -3.93 13.61 20.92
CA PRO A 38 -2.58 13.42 20.36
C PRO A 38 -2.13 11.97 20.47
N VAL A 39 -1.42 11.52 19.47
CA VAL A 39 -0.82 10.17 19.41
C VAL A 39 0.67 10.26 19.11
N VAL A 40 1.46 9.42 19.78
CA VAL A 40 2.84 9.14 19.40
C VAL A 40 2.84 7.72 18.86
N LEU A 41 3.24 7.56 17.60
CA LEU A 41 3.24 6.25 16.96
C LEU A 41 4.56 5.98 16.23
N ARG A 42 4.98 4.72 16.25
CA ARG A 42 6.07 4.21 15.41
C ARG A 42 5.46 3.64 14.15
N PHE A 43 5.98 4.06 13.00
CA PHE A 43 5.56 3.56 11.70
C PHE A 43 6.76 2.94 11.01
N VAL A 44 6.71 1.64 10.80
CA VAL A 44 7.83 0.82 10.29
C VAL A 44 7.53 0.38 8.86
N SER A 45 8.56 0.40 8.02
CA SER A 45 8.47 -0.12 6.65
C SER A 45 9.70 -0.94 6.27
N ASP A 46 9.56 -1.78 5.25
CA ASP A 46 10.65 -2.54 4.64
C ASP A 46 11.22 -1.87 3.38
N PHE A 47 10.61 -0.79 2.93
CA PHE A 47 11.09 0.00 1.81
C PHE A 47 11.96 1.19 2.28
N PRO A 48 12.86 1.69 1.41
CA PRO A 48 13.70 2.84 1.71
C PRO A 48 12.88 4.12 1.93
N GLY A 49 13.47 5.11 2.59
CA GLY A 49 12.96 6.47 2.66
C GLY A 49 13.06 7.19 1.29
N SER A 50 13.00 8.54 1.31
CA SER A 50 13.19 9.35 0.11
C SER A 50 14.52 9.00 -0.60
N PRO A 51 14.55 8.95 -1.94
CA PRO A 51 13.52 9.34 -2.91
C PRO A 51 12.53 8.22 -3.32
N HIS A 52 12.50 7.11 -2.62
CA HIS A 52 11.58 6.01 -2.94
C HIS A 52 10.12 6.48 -2.80
N PRO A 53 9.21 6.19 -3.76
CA PRO A 53 7.83 6.69 -3.75
C PRO A 53 7.06 6.37 -2.46
N ALA A 54 7.15 5.13 -1.99
CA ALA A 54 6.50 4.74 -0.75
C ALA A 54 7.13 5.43 0.48
N GLY A 55 8.45 5.68 0.45
CA GLY A 55 9.14 6.45 1.48
C GLY A 55 8.70 7.91 1.53
N LEU A 56 8.50 8.53 0.36
CA LEU A 56 7.94 9.89 0.25
C LEU A 56 6.50 9.95 0.79
N ALA A 57 5.69 8.95 0.48
CA ALA A 57 4.32 8.89 1.00
C ALA A 57 4.29 8.67 2.52
N MET A 58 5.16 7.83 3.06
CA MET A 58 5.28 7.64 4.51
C MET A 58 5.75 8.93 5.22
N LYS A 59 6.66 9.70 4.58
CA LYS A 59 7.02 11.03 5.06
C LYS A 59 5.82 11.98 5.03
N HIS A 60 5.03 11.96 3.95
CA HIS A 60 3.80 12.75 3.85
C HIS A 60 2.86 12.45 5.02
N PHE A 61 2.67 11.18 5.39
CA PHE A 61 1.88 10.82 6.57
C PHE A 61 2.40 11.51 7.84
N GLY A 62 3.72 11.45 8.08
CA GLY A 62 4.32 12.08 9.26
C GLY A 62 4.13 13.61 9.28
N ASP A 63 4.37 14.28 8.15
CA ASP A 63 4.20 15.73 8.02
C ASP A 63 2.72 16.16 8.21
N ARG A 64 1.78 15.34 7.73
CA ARG A 64 0.34 15.62 7.82
C ARG A 64 -0.26 15.29 9.18
N LEU A 65 0.29 14.30 9.89
CA LEU A 65 -0.25 13.85 11.17
C LEU A 65 -0.35 14.99 12.18
N THR A 66 0.68 15.82 12.30
CA THR A 66 0.70 16.97 13.22
C THR A 66 -0.30 18.06 12.86
N GLN A 67 -0.66 18.16 11.56
CA GLN A 67 -1.67 19.10 11.07
C GLN A 67 -3.10 18.59 11.32
N VAL A 68 -3.31 17.27 11.15
CA VAL A 68 -4.62 16.62 11.30
C VAL A 68 -4.95 16.37 12.76
N ILE A 69 -3.96 15.98 13.57
CA ILE A 69 -4.10 15.73 15.00
C ILE A 69 -2.99 16.50 15.73
N PRO A 70 -3.23 17.76 16.12
CA PRO A 70 -2.21 18.60 16.76
C PRO A 70 -1.60 17.95 18.01
N GLY A 71 -0.29 18.09 18.16
CA GLY A 71 0.47 17.47 19.26
C GLY A 71 0.85 16.01 19.03
N SER A 72 0.49 15.42 17.89
CA SER A 72 0.89 14.05 17.52
C SER A 72 2.28 13.99 16.91
N GLU A 73 2.93 12.82 17.00
CA GLU A 73 4.25 12.54 16.44
C GLU A 73 4.23 11.17 15.74
N ALA A 74 4.73 11.10 14.50
CA ALA A 74 5.03 9.85 13.83
C ALA A 74 6.55 9.64 13.76
N ARG A 75 7.05 8.58 14.41
CA ARG A 75 8.44 8.12 14.31
C ARG A 75 8.54 7.12 13.17
N LEU A 76 9.18 7.55 12.08
CA LEU A 76 9.25 6.80 10.83
C LEU A 76 10.54 5.98 10.77
N TYR A 77 10.40 4.67 10.54
CA TYR A 77 11.52 3.73 10.43
C TYR A 77 11.45 3.03 9.09
N TYR A 78 12.47 3.23 8.26
CA TYR A 78 12.55 2.73 6.89
C TYR A 78 13.48 1.52 6.80
N ALA A 79 13.32 0.74 5.74
CA ALA A 79 14.22 -0.35 5.36
C ALA A 79 14.48 -1.40 6.47
N GLY A 80 13.49 -1.64 7.32
CA GLY A 80 13.62 -2.59 8.41
C GLY A 80 14.49 -2.13 9.59
N ALA A 81 14.77 -0.81 9.70
CA ALA A 81 15.71 -0.27 10.68
C ALA A 81 15.34 -0.53 12.17
N LEU A 82 14.04 -0.68 12.47
CA LEU A 82 13.58 -0.98 13.83
C LEU A 82 13.21 -2.46 14.02
N TYR A 83 12.55 -3.04 13.02
CA TYR A 83 12.09 -4.42 12.99
C TYR A 83 12.20 -4.98 11.57
N SER A 84 12.59 -6.23 11.43
CA SER A 84 12.30 -7.01 10.23
C SER A 84 10.79 -7.19 10.08
N ILE A 85 10.30 -7.57 8.90
CA ILE A 85 8.84 -7.69 8.68
C ILE A 85 8.18 -8.70 9.62
N PRO A 86 8.70 -9.94 9.80
CA PRO A 86 8.10 -10.89 10.74
C PRO A 86 8.09 -10.37 12.18
N GLU A 87 9.17 -9.72 12.63
CA GLU A 87 9.25 -9.11 13.96
C GLU A 87 8.25 -7.97 14.12
N ALA A 88 8.09 -7.11 13.08
CA ALA A 88 7.12 -6.01 13.10
C ALA A 88 5.67 -6.53 13.23
N PHE A 89 5.32 -7.61 12.53
CA PHE A 89 4.01 -8.25 12.67
C PHE A 89 3.80 -8.78 14.09
N GLU A 90 4.78 -9.47 14.65
CA GLU A 90 4.67 -10.01 16.02
C GLU A 90 4.59 -8.88 17.04
N ALA A 91 5.38 -7.81 16.88
CA ALA A 91 5.32 -6.63 17.74
C ALA A 91 3.94 -5.93 17.68
N MET A 92 3.30 -5.86 16.49
CA MET A 92 1.94 -5.35 16.38
C MET A 92 0.92 -6.26 17.09
N ARG A 93 1.02 -7.58 16.93
CA ARG A 93 0.12 -8.53 17.60
C ARG A 93 0.19 -8.38 19.12
N GLN A 94 1.38 -8.17 19.65
CA GLN A 94 1.62 -7.97 21.08
C GLN A 94 1.24 -6.55 21.55
N GLY A 95 1.04 -5.58 20.64
CA GLY A 95 0.77 -4.17 20.96
C GLY A 95 2.04 -3.36 21.24
N ASN A 96 3.20 -3.88 20.89
CA ASN A 96 4.52 -3.24 21.06
C ASN A 96 4.94 -2.38 19.87
N LEU A 97 4.16 -2.35 18.79
CA LEU A 97 4.33 -1.50 17.62
C LEU A 97 2.97 -1.02 17.16
N GLU A 98 2.87 0.24 16.79
CA GLU A 98 1.60 0.87 16.41
C GLU A 98 1.22 0.57 14.98
N MET A 99 2.12 0.84 14.00
CA MET A 99 1.80 0.76 12.58
C MET A 99 2.93 0.19 11.74
N THR A 100 2.54 -0.49 10.64
CA THR A 100 3.47 -0.94 9.61
C THR A 100 2.94 -0.63 8.21
N TRP A 101 3.88 -0.43 7.29
CA TRP A 101 3.62 -0.42 5.86
C TRP A 101 4.64 -1.34 5.19
N MET A 102 4.18 -2.49 4.73
CA MET A 102 5.08 -3.57 4.30
C MET A 102 4.47 -4.45 3.22
N GLN A 103 5.31 -5.22 2.57
CA GLN A 103 4.88 -6.22 1.58
C GLN A 103 4.02 -7.30 2.23
N MET A 104 2.86 -7.59 1.63
CA MET A 104 1.92 -8.60 2.14
C MET A 104 2.55 -9.98 2.20
N GLY A 105 3.27 -10.39 1.18
CA GLY A 105 3.87 -11.71 1.10
C GLY A 105 4.91 -12.00 2.17
N LYS A 106 5.59 -10.97 2.65
CA LYS A 106 6.56 -11.11 3.73
C LYS A 106 5.92 -11.35 5.10
N ALA A 107 4.59 -11.19 5.21
CA ALA A 107 3.83 -11.59 6.39
C ALA A 107 3.57 -13.11 6.49
N ALA A 108 3.93 -13.89 5.48
CA ALA A 108 3.72 -15.33 5.45
C ALA A 108 4.30 -16.13 6.63
N PRO A 109 5.44 -15.79 7.24
CA PRO A 109 5.91 -16.45 8.45
C PRO A 109 4.96 -16.33 9.64
N VAL A 110 4.15 -15.26 9.70
CA VAL A 110 3.15 -15.02 10.74
C VAL A 110 1.83 -15.69 10.38
N ASP A 111 1.42 -15.56 9.13
CA ASP A 111 0.22 -16.21 8.60
C ASP A 111 0.46 -16.65 7.14
N PRO A 112 0.67 -17.95 6.88
CA PRO A 112 1.00 -18.45 5.54
C PRO A 112 -0.10 -18.20 4.50
N TYR A 113 -1.34 -17.91 4.92
CA TYR A 113 -2.41 -17.51 3.98
C TYR A 113 -2.08 -16.24 3.21
N MET A 114 -1.18 -15.38 3.73
CA MET A 114 -0.74 -14.16 3.05
C MET A 114 -0.06 -14.45 1.70
N MET A 115 0.46 -15.66 1.52
CA MET A 115 1.03 -16.09 0.24
C MET A 115 -0.02 -16.21 -0.89
N ALA A 116 -1.30 -16.30 -0.57
CA ALA A 116 -2.34 -16.52 -1.59
C ALA A 116 -2.49 -15.33 -2.57
N VAL A 117 -2.16 -14.10 -2.17
CA VAL A 117 -2.23 -12.92 -3.05
C VAL A 117 -0.96 -12.70 -3.88
N ILE A 118 0.09 -13.51 -3.66
CA ILE A 118 1.33 -13.40 -4.42
C ILE A 118 1.20 -14.29 -5.65
N GLY A 119 0.90 -13.68 -6.76
CA GLY A 119 0.75 -14.40 -8.01
C GLY A 119 1.27 -13.57 -9.18
N PRO A 120 2.50 -13.83 -9.66
CA PRO A 120 2.96 -13.27 -10.92
C PRO A 120 2.05 -13.73 -12.05
N GLY A 121 1.84 -12.87 -13.04
CA GLY A 121 0.97 -13.14 -14.17
C GLY A 121 -0.54 -13.11 -13.86
N ILE A 122 -0.97 -12.72 -12.65
CA ILE A 122 -2.38 -12.71 -12.26
C ILE A 122 -2.98 -11.31 -12.43
N LEU A 123 -2.47 -10.30 -11.74
CA LEU A 123 -2.92 -8.90 -11.86
C LEU A 123 -1.93 -8.14 -12.76
N THR A 124 -2.09 -8.28 -14.05
CA THR A 124 -1.10 -7.79 -15.03
C THR A 124 -1.41 -6.40 -15.58
N THR A 125 -2.51 -5.79 -15.17
CA THR A 125 -2.91 -4.44 -15.61
C THR A 125 -3.06 -3.49 -14.45
N VAL A 126 -2.87 -2.18 -14.68
CA VAL A 126 -3.06 -1.13 -13.68
C VAL A 126 -4.46 -1.20 -13.07
N GLY A 127 -5.49 -1.32 -13.94
CA GLY A 127 -6.86 -1.38 -13.45
C GLY A 127 -7.16 -2.64 -12.64
N ALA A 128 -6.51 -3.77 -12.92
CA ALA A 128 -6.65 -4.98 -12.11
C ALA A 128 -6.03 -4.79 -10.71
N VAL A 129 -4.83 -4.22 -10.67
CA VAL A 129 -4.13 -3.94 -9.42
C VAL A 129 -4.90 -2.92 -8.56
N ASP A 130 -5.48 -1.88 -9.17
CA ASP A 130 -6.33 -0.91 -8.47
C ASP A 130 -7.61 -1.51 -7.89
N ASN A 131 -8.03 -2.67 -8.40
CA ASN A 131 -9.20 -3.38 -7.92
C ASN A 131 -8.86 -4.60 -7.02
N LEU A 132 -7.60 -4.78 -6.63
CA LEU A 132 -7.18 -5.86 -5.71
C LEU A 132 -8.05 -5.95 -4.47
N GLU A 133 -8.35 -4.82 -3.84
CA GLU A 133 -9.12 -4.76 -2.59
C GLU A 133 -10.58 -5.23 -2.74
N LYS A 134 -11.09 -5.31 -3.98
CA LYS A 134 -12.43 -5.84 -4.29
C LYS A 134 -12.45 -7.35 -4.45
N THR A 135 -11.31 -8.03 -4.50
CA THR A 135 -11.26 -9.49 -4.59
C THR A 135 -11.72 -10.13 -3.29
N LYS A 136 -12.45 -11.25 -3.39
CA LYS A 136 -12.88 -12.02 -2.22
C LYS A 136 -11.69 -12.56 -1.44
N THR A 137 -10.63 -12.92 -2.15
CA THR A 137 -9.38 -13.37 -1.55
C THR A 137 -8.75 -12.31 -0.66
N TYR A 138 -8.61 -11.08 -1.16
CA TYR A 138 -8.07 -9.97 -0.36
C TYR A 138 -8.94 -9.70 0.87
N GLN A 139 -10.27 -9.63 0.69
CA GLN A 139 -11.20 -9.42 1.80
C GLN A 139 -11.12 -10.54 2.85
N PHE A 140 -10.99 -11.80 2.42
CA PHE A 140 -10.78 -12.92 3.32
C PHE A 140 -9.49 -12.77 4.14
N LEU A 141 -8.40 -12.36 3.49
CA LEU A 141 -7.10 -12.18 4.17
C LEU A 141 -7.14 -11.02 5.17
N VAL A 142 -7.78 -9.90 4.81
CA VAL A 142 -8.00 -8.78 5.72
C VAL A 142 -8.81 -9.21 6.94
N ASP A 143 -9.91 -9.90 6.73
CA ASP A 143 -10.76 -10.44 7.79
C ASP A 143 -9.98 -11.39 8.72
N ARG A 144 -9.16 -12.26 8.12
CA ARG A 144 -8.31 -13.20 8.85
C ARG A 144 -7.28 -12.48 9.73
N LEU A 145 -6.56 -11.48 9.18
CA LEU A 145 -5.60 -10.68 9.95
C LEU A 145 -6.30 -9.96 11.11
N GLN A 146 -7.47 -9.40 10.88
CA GLN A 146 -8.21 -8.68 11.91
C GLN A 146 -8.74 -9.62 13.02
N LYS A 147 -9.30 -10.76 12.65
CA LYS A 147 -9.96 -11.68 13.60
C LYS A 147 -8.98 -12.60 14.32
N GLN A 148 -7.92 -13.06 13.65
CA GLN A 148 -7.03 -14.09 14.19
C GLN A 148 -5.66 -13.55 14.60
N GLN A 149 -5.20 -12.45 14.00
CA GLN A 149 -3.88 -11.90 14.25
C GLN A 149 -3.88 -10.57 15.00
N ALA A 150 -5.05 -10.06 15.39
CA ALA A 150 -5.20 -8.77 16.07
C ALA A 150 -4.54 -7.61 15.30
N ILE A 151 -4.59 -7.65 13.97
CA ILE A 151 -4.04 -6.63 13.07
C ILE A 151 -5.19 -5.97 12.31
N LYS A 152 -5.30 -4.64 12.40
CA LYS A 152 -6.19 -3.85 11.56
C LYS A 152 -5.49 -3.52 10.25
N VAL A 153 -6.13 -3.80 9.14
CA VAL A 153 -5.67 -3.44 7.80
C VAL A 153 -6.47 -2.25 7.30
N PHE A 154 -5.78 -1.26 6.71
CA PHE A 154 -6.41 -0.05 6.17
C PHE A 154 -6.50 -0.05 4.65
N GLY A 155 -5.61 -0.75 3.97
CA GLY A 155 -5.59 -0.85 2.53
C GLY A 155 -4.24 -1.32 1.99
N ALA A 156 -4.19 -1.52 0.68
CA ALA A 156 -3.00 -1.91 -0.05
C ALA A 156 -2.57 -0.83 -1.05
N GLY A 157 -1.27 -0.56 -1.08
CA GLY A 157 -0.63 0.27 -2.08
C GLY A 157 0.14 -0.58 -3.10
N HIS A 158 0.42 0.01 -4.25
CA HIS A 158 1.22 -0.65 -5.29
C HIS A 158 2.71 -0.53 -5.01
N MET A 159 3.49 -1.52 -5.41
CA MET A 159 4.95 -1.39 -5.41
C MET A 159 5.45 -0.53 -6.58
N SER A 160 4.92 -0.75 -7.78
CA SER A 160 5.20 -0.01 -9.01
C SER A 160 4.36 -0.62 -10.14
N PHE A 161 4.00 0.16 -11.13
CA PHE A 161 3.43 -0.39 -12.37
C PHE A 161 4.49 -0.91 -13.32
N GLY A 162 5.71 -0.42 -13.18
CA GLY A 162 6.85 -0.90 -13.92
C GLY A 162 7.68 -1.89 -13.13
N MET A 163 7.06 -2.94 -12.55
CA MET A 163 7.82 -4.06 -11.98
C MET A 163 8.56 -4.80 -13.08
N GLY A 164 9.82 -5.10 -12.84
CA GLY A 164 10.65 -5.68 -13.89
C GLY A 164 11.98 -6.24 -13.43
N VAL A 165 12.87 -6.44 -14.40
CA VAL A 165 14.20 -6.98 -14.19
C VAL A 165 15.25 -6.06 -14.78
N GLY A 166 16.22 -5.67 -13.94
CA GLY A 166 17.41 -4.93 -14.36
C GLY A 166 18.63 -5.82 -14.49
N GLY A 167 19.62 -5.39 -15.28
CA GLY A 167 20.89 -6.11 -15.41
C GLY A 167 21.89 -5.44 -16.34
N LYS A 168 23.06 -6.09 -16.48
CA LYS A 168 24.08 -5.71 -17.48
C LYS A 168 23.65 -6.08 -18.91
N LYS A 169 22.61 -6.91 -19.04
CA LYS A 169 21.98 -7.32 -20.29
C LYS A 169 20.47 -7.20 -20.17
N ARG A 170 19.78 -7.23 -21.30
CA ARG A 170 18.32 -7.18 -21.38
C ARG A 170 17.73 -8.55 -21.08
N TYR A 171 16.57 -8.56 -20.42
CA TYR A 171 15.76 -9.75 -20.09
C TYR A 171 14.37 -9.58 -20.72
N ILE A 172 14.10 -10.20 -21.87
CA ILE A 172 12.84 -10.07 -22.61
C ILE A 172 12.12 -11.42 -22.71
N SER A 173 12.90 -12.49 -22.85
CA SER A 173 12.40 -13.85 -23.06
C SER A 173 12.89 -14.79 -21.96
N PRO A 174 12.23 -15.94 -21.74
CA PRO A 174 12.73 -16.96 -20.81
C PRO A 174 14.17 -17.40 -21.09
N ALA A 175 14.60 -17.38 -22.36
CA ALA A 175 15.95 -17.74 -22.75
C ALA A 175 17.04 -16.82 -22.19
N ASP A 176 16.70 -15.53 -21.96
CA ASP A 176 17.64 -14.53 -21.40
C ASP A 176 17.99 -14.82 -19.96
N PHE A 177 17.14 -15.57 -19.27
CA PHE A 177 17.30 -15.91 -17.85
C PHE A 177 18.10 -17.20 -17.61
N VAL A 178 18.24 -18.06 -18.63
CA VAL A 178 18.86 -19.36 -18.45
C VAL A 178 20.26 -19.27 -17.86
N GLY A 179 20.47 -19.90 -16.70
CA GLY A 179 21.75 -19.92 -15.98
C GLY A 179 22.16 -18.61 -15.33
N ARG A 180 21.29 -17.57 -15.34
CA ARG A 180 21.58 -16.28 -14.72
C ARG A 180 21.28 -16.30 -13.22
N LYS A 181 22.13 -15.68 -12.45
CA LYS A 181 21.90 -15.40 -11.03
C LYS A 181 21.12 -14.08 -10.91
N VAL A 182 19.84 -14.16 -10.60
CA VAL A 182 18.98 -12.98 -10.52
C VAL A 182 18.50 -12.78 -9.10
N ARG A 183 18.74 -11.57 -8.58
CA ARG A 183 18.23 -11.22 -7.25
C ARG A 183 16.71 -11.22 -7.27
N SER A 184 16.10 -11.95 -6.35
CA SER A 184 14.69 -11.82 -5.99
C SER A 184 14.52 -10.91 -4.77
N MET A 185 13.34 -10.34 -4.58
CA MET A 185 13.03 -9.47 -3.43
C MET A 185 12.72 -10.29 -2.18
N GLY A 186 12.34 -11.55 -2.36
CA GLY A 186 12.05 -12.50 -1.30
C GLY A 186 11.82 -13.91 -1.85
N PRO A 187 11.60 -14.91 -0.99
CA PRO A 187 11.42 -16.30 -1.42
C PRO A 187 10.21 -16.53 -2.34
N ALA A 188 9.23 -15.63 -2.29
CA ALA A 188 7.99 -15.75 -3.07
C ALA A 188 8.21 -15.56 -4.58
N GLU A 189 9.24 -14.82 -4.98
CA GLU A 189 9.58 -14.59 -6.39
C GLU A 189 10.50 -15.67 -6.96
N ASN A 190 11.10 -16.49 -6.11
CA ASN A 190 12.02 -17.56 -6.59
C ASN A 190 11.38 -18.47 -7.64
N PRO A 191 10.14 -18.97 -7.47
CA PRO A 191 9.50 -19.84 -8.46
C PRO A 191 9.33 -19.19 -9.85
N VAL A 192 9.24 -17.88 -9.91
CA VAL A 192 9.19 -17.12 -11.17
C VAL A 192 10.51 -17.26 -11.90
N LEU A 193 11.61 -16.94 -11.22
CA LEU A 193 12.96 -17.03 -11.76
C LEU A 193 13.31 -18.46 -12.15
N GLU A 194 12.95 -19.43 -11.30
CA GLU A 194 13.16 -20.87 -11.56
C GLU A 194 12.37 -21.35 -12.79
N SER A 195 11.14 -20.85 -13.00
CA SER A 195 10.34 -21.16 -14.19
C SER A 195 11.04 -20.68 -15.48
N TRP A 196 11.80 -19.59 -15.40
CA TRP A 196 12.63 -19.08 -16.49
C TRP A 196 14.05 -19.65 -16.50
N LYS A 197 14.33 -20.68 -15.67
CA LYS A 197 15.63 -21.35 -15.55
C LYS A 197 16.77 -20.42 -15.07
N ALA A 198 16.44 -19.37 -14.34
CA ALA A 198 17.40 -18.57 -13.59
C ALA A 198 17.69 -19.20 -12.22
N SER A 199 18.78 -18.79 -11.59
CA SER A 199 19.13 -19.11 -10.21
C SER A 199 18.76 -17.92 -9.33
N PRO A 200 17.71 -17.98 -8.50
CA PRO A 200 17.32 -16.88 -7.64
C PRO A 200 18.32 -16.68 -6.49
N VAL A 201 18.60 -15.43 -6.15
CA VAL A 201 19.43 -15.03 -5.02
C VAL A 201 18.65 -14.04 -4.17
N VAL A 202 18.21 -14.47 -2.99
CA VAL A 202 17.50 -13.59 -2.04
C VAL A 202 18.52 -12.71 -1.32
N MET A 203 18.37 -11.37 -1.45
CA MET A 203 19.21 -10.42 -0.72
C MET A 203 18.49 -9.09 -0.49
N ALA A 204 18.90 -8.36 0.55
CA ALA A 204 18.43 -7.01 0.83
C ALA A 204 18.83 -6.03 -0.30
N PHE A 205 18.01 -4.99 -0.54
CA PHE A 205 18.27 -4.05 -1.64
C PHE A 205 19.62 -3.30 -1.47
N GLY A 206 20.02 -3.01 -0.23
CA GLY A 206 21.29 -2.33 0.06
C GLY A 206 22.54 -3.08 -0.40
N GLU A 207 22.47 -4.40 -0.57
CA GLU A 207 23.58 -5.27 -1.01
C GLU A 207 23.71 -5.35 -2.53
N VAL A 208 22.62 -4.95 -3.26
CA VAL A 208 22.52 -5.13 -4.72
C VAL A 208 23.62 -4.40 -5.51
N PRO A 209 23.99 -3.14 -5.24
CA PRO A 209 25.02 -2.45 -6.01
C PRO A 209 26.36 -3.23 -6.02
N SER A 210 26.86 -3.63 -4.85
CA SER A 210 28.12 -4.38 -4.75
C SER A 210 28.02 -5.77 -5.34
N ALA A 211 26.86 -6.44 -5.22
CA ALA A 211 26.62 -7.76 -5.80
C ALA A 211 26.60 -7.74 -7.35
N LEU A 212 26.07 -6.67 -7.95
CA LEU A 212 26.11 -6.47 -9.42
C LEU A 212 27.53 -6.14 -9.89
N GLU A 213 28.27 -5.30 -9.14
CA GLU A 213 29.65 -4.95 -9.48
C GLU A 213 30.56 -6.18 -9.47
N SER A 214 30.50 -6.96 -8.37
CA SER A 214 31.32 -8.16 -8.17
C SER A 214 30.89 -9.37 -9.00
N GLY A 215 29.70 -9.32 -9.66
CA GLY A 215 29.17 -10.44 -10.44
C GLY A 215 28.59 -11.58 -9.59
N VAL A 216 28.31 -11.34 -8.32
CA VAL A 216 27.55 -12.26 -7.46
C VAL A 216 26.15 -12.47 -8.02
N ILE A 217 25.56 -11.43 -8.62
CA ILE A 217 24.32 -11.49 -9.38
C ILE A 217 24.51 -10.90 -10.80
N ASP A 218 23.78 -11.43 -11.77
CA ASP A 218 23.74 -10.94 -13.16
C ASP A 218 22.65 -9.88 -13.37
N GLY A 219 21.60 -9.91 -12.53
CA GLY A 219 20.45 -9.02 -12.62
C GLY A 219 19.65 -9.00 -11.33
N LEU A 220 18.59 -8.18 -11.31
CA LEU A 220 17.72 -8.01 -10.14
C LEU A 220 16.28 -7.81 -10.55
N MET A 221 15.37 -8.46 -9.84
CA MET A 221 13.95 -8.05 -9.79
C MET A 221 13.81 -6.82 -8.92
N THR A 222 13.11 -5.79 -9.42
CA THR A 222 12.85 -4.55 -8.67
C THR A 222 11.75 -3.73 -9.35
N SER A 223 11.35 -2.63 -8.73
CA SER A 223 10.53 -1.58 -9.34
C SER A 223 11.38 -0.64 -10.21
N ILE A 224 10.75 0.14 -11.09
CA ILE A 224 11.42 1.24 -11.82
C ILE A 224 12.13 2.19 -10.83
N GLY A 225 11.45 2.57 -9.74
CA GLY A 225 12.04 3.44 -8.71
C GLY A 225 13.26 2.81 -8.03
N GLY A 226 13.24 1.49 -7.79
CA GLY A 226 14.40 0.76 -7.28
C GLY A 226 15.55 0.71 -8.30
N TRP A 227 15.24 0.47 -9.57
CA TRP A 227 16.25 0.45 -10.62
C TRP A 227 17.01 1.76 -10.76
N LEU A 228 16.36 2.91 -10.56
CA LEU A 228 17.04 4.21 -10.57
C LEU A 228 18.24 4.25 -9.62
N GLY A 229 18.14 3.60 -8.46
CA GLY A 229 19.21 3.54 -7.47
C GLY A 229 20.42 2.71 -7.88
N VAL A 230 20.28 1.82 -8.87
CA VAL A 230 21.32 0.88 -9.30
C VAL A 230 21.60 0.92 -10.82
N ARG A 231 21.06 1.92 -11.54
CA ARG A 231 21.11 1.97 -13.00
C ARG A 231 22.53 2.03 -13.58
N GLN A 232 23.51 2.50 -12.81
CA GLN A 232 24.91 2.52 -13.26
C GLN A 232 25.48 1.10 -13.36
N GLN A 233 25.14 0.23 -12.40
CA GLN A 233 25.53 -1.18 -12.39
C GLN A 233 24.61 -2.05 -13.26
N SER A 234 23.39 -1.56 -13.52
CA SER A 234 22.31 -2.25 -14.23
C SER A 234 21.73 -1.36 -15.34
N PRO A 235 22.47 -1.08 -16.42
CA PRO A 235 22.06 -0.09 -17.43
C PRO A 235 20.79 -0.50 -18.21
N PHE A 236 20.43 -1.76 -18.23
CA PHE A 236 19.21 -2.25 -18.86
C PHE A 236 18.13 -2.53 -17.83
N TYR A 237 16.92 -2.14 -18.12
CA TYR A 237 15.74 -2.48 -17.33
C TYR A 237 14.58 -2.85 -18.24
N THR A 238 13.91 -3.95 -17.95
CA THR A 238 12.79 -4.46 -18.73
C THR A 238 11.58 -4.64 -17.84
N THR A 239 10.44 -4.13 -18.28
CA THR A 239 9.14 -4.31 -17.60
C THR A 239 8.05 -4.65 -18.59
N GLY A 240 7.09 -5.46 -18.16
CA GLY A 240 5.85 -5.77 -18.90
C GLY A 240 4.61 -5.17 -18.24
N GLY A 241 4.80 -4.39 -17.19
CA GLY A 241 3.71 -3.86 -16.39
C GLY A 241 3.61 -4.50 -14.99
N PRO A 242 2.58 -4.13 -14.22
CA PRO A 242 2.38 -4.66 -12.88
C PRO A 242 2.14 -6.18 -12.94
N GLY A 243 2.64 -6.89 -11.97
CA GLY A 243 2.35 -8.31 -11.77
C GLY A 243 2.95 -9.29 -12.80
N VAL A 244 3.65 -8.84 -13.84
CA VAL A 244 4.30 -9.75 -14.79
C VAL A 244 5.44 -10.51 -14.12
N VAL A 245 6.19 -9.84 -13.27
CA VAL A 245 7.37 -10.37 -12.58
C VAL A 245 7.03 -10.76 -11.15
N THR A 246 6.21 -9.98 -10.46
CA THR A 246 5.76 -10.23 -9.10
C THR A 246 4.41 -9.57 -8.86
N GLY A 247 3.57 -10.18 -8.04
CA GLY A 247 2.25 -9.66 -7.64
C GLY A 247 2.23 -9.15 -6.21
N ASP A 248 3.36 -8.83 -5.59
CA ASP A 248 3.37 -8.37 -4.21
C ASP A 248 2.92 -6.91 -4.06
N TYR A 249 2.31 -6.61 -2.93
CA TYR A 249 1.68 -5.32 -2.62
C TYR A 249 2.11 -4.83 -1.25
N TYR A 250 2.14 -3.51 -1.07
CA TYR A 250 2.34 -2.88 0.23
C TYR A 250 1.01 -2.77 0.98
N MET A 251 0.96 -3.32 2.17
CA MET A 251 -0.19 -3.25 3.06
C MET A 251 0.07 -2.29 4.22
N VAL A 252 -0.84 -1.35 4.44
CA VAL A 252 -0.83 -0.49 5.62
C VAL A 252 -1.66 -1.13 6.70
N SER A 253 -1.08 -1.31 7.88
CA SER A 253 -1.74 -1.97 9.00
C SER A 253 -1.34 -1.38 10.35
N ALA A 254 -2.16 -1.65 11.37
CA ALA A 254 -1.91 -1.27 12.75
C ALA A 254 -2.21 -2.39 13.73
N SER A 255 -1.60 -2.32 14.90
CA SER A 255 -1.97 -3.13 16.04
C SER A 255 -3.41 -2.85 16.46
N ARG A 256 -4.29 -3.86 16.47
CA ARG A 256 -5.65 -3.69 17.00
C ARG A 256 -5.66 -3.31 18.46
N ARG A 257 -4.70 -3.86 19.24
CA ARG A 257 -4.59 -3.51 20.67
C ARG A 257 -4.30 -2.03 20.91
N TRP A 258 -3.52 -1.40 20.04
CA TRP A 258 -3.29 0.03 20.07
C TRP A 258 -4.48 0.79 19.52
N TRP A 259 -4.98 0.40 18.34
CA TRP A 259 -6.07 1.07 17.63
C TRP A 259 -7.36 1.15 18.44
N ASP A 260 -7.76 0.03 19.05
CA ASP A 260 -9.04 -0.07 19.78
C ASP A 260 -9.05 0.79 21.07
N ARG A 261 -7.89 1.25 21.54
CA ARG A 261 -7.77 2.19 22.68
C ARG A 261 -7.87 3.66 22.28
N LEU A 262 -7.81 3.97 20.99
CA LEU A 262 -7.91 5.34 20.49
C LEU A 262 -9.36 5.84 20.58
N PRO A 263 -9.59 7.12 20.94
CA PRO A 263 -10.90 7.72 20.84
C PRO A 263 -11.42 7.68 19.39
N LYS A 264 -12.73 7.54 19.21
CA LYS A 264 -13.36 7.50 17.89
C LYS A 264 -12.95 8.64 16.96
N PRO A 265 -12.96 9.93 17.40
CA PRO A 265 -12.52 11.03 16.54
C PRO A 265 -11.06 10.90 16.08
N THR A 266 -10.18 10.38 16.94
CA THR A 266 -8.77 10.12 16.59
C THR A 266 -8.68 8.98 15.57
N GLN A 267 -9.46 7.90 15.73
CA GLN A 267 -9.53 6.81 14.76
C GLN A 267 -9.98 7.32 13.38
N GLU A 268 -11.06 8.09 13.32
CA GLU A 268 -11.60 8.64 12.07
C GLU A 268 -10.62 9.60 11.37
N ALA A 269 -9.92 10.44 12.14
CA ALA A 269 -8.90 11.33 11.61
C ALA A 269 -7.71 10.55 11.03
N LEU A 270 -7.25 9.51 11.72
CA LEU A 270 -6.19 8.62 11.24
C LEU A 270 -6.62 7.81 10.01
N GLU A 271 -7.84 7.27 9.99
CA GLU A 271 -8.35 6.53 8.82
C GLU A 271 -8.35 7.39 7.56
N LYS A 272 -8.81 8.65 7.66
CA LYS A 272 -8.79 9.60 6.55
C LYS A 272 -7.36 9.93 6.10
N LEU A 273 -6.46 10.17 7.05
CA LEU A 273 -5.06 10.46 6.74
C LEU A 273 -4.35 9.25 6.11
N ILE A 274 -4.62 8.04 6.58
CA ILE A 274 -4.05 6.81 6.02
C ILE A 274 -4.56 6.59 4.60
N ALA A 275 -5.86 6.77 4.36
CA ALA A 275 -6.44 6.66 3.01
C ALA A 275 -5.84 7.71 2.05
N GLU A 276 -5.69 8.98 2.49
CA GLU A 276 -4.97 10.03 1.76
C GLU A 276 -3.54 9.58 1.43
N THR A 277 -2.84 9.02 2.41
CA THR A 277 -1.45 8.60 2.28
C THR A 277 -1.28 7.44 1.28
N ILE A 278 -2.18 6.46 1.29
CA ILE A 278 -2.18 5.36 0.32
C ILE A 278 -2.41 5.90 -1.10
N GLN A 279 -3.33 6.86 -1.25
CA GLN A 279 -3.58 7.50 -2.54
C GLN A 279 -2.36 8.30 -3.03
N VAL A 280 -1.72 9.07 -2.15
CA VAL A 280 -0.46 9.78 -2.46
C VAL A 280 0.64 8.80 -2.87
N GLN A 281 0.75 7.65 -2.24
CA GLN A 281 1.73 6.63 -2.61
C GLN A 281 1.47 6.07 -4.02
N LYS A 282 0.21 5.80 -4.36
CA LYS A 282 -0.16 5.36 -5.72
C LYS A 282 0.24 6.41 -6.76
N GLU A 283 -0.13 7.67 -6.53
CA GLU A 283 0.20 8.78 -7.42
C GLU A 283 1.72 9.00 -7.56
N LEU A 284 2.47 8.92 -6.47
CA LEU A 284 3.94 9.02 -6.49
C LEU A 284 4.58 7.88 -7.29
N ASN A 285 4.10 6.64 -7.13
CA ASN A 285 4.60 5.52 -7.93
C ASN A 285 4.35 5.74 -9.43
N TRP A 286 3.14 6.14 -9.80
CA TRP A 286 2.81 6.44 -11.19
C TRP A 286 3.72 7.53 -11.76
N CYS A 287 3.96 8.57 -10.99
CA CYS A 287 4.80 9.68 -11.41
C CYS A 287 6.28 9.29 -11.52
N VAL A 288 6.80 8.50 -10.60
CA VAL A 288 8.18 7.98 -10.71
C VAL A 288 8.31 7.10 -11.94
N ASP A 289 7.36 6.20 -12.17
CA ASP A 289 7.38 5.32 -13.34
C ASP A 289 7.31 6.12 -14.66
N LYS A 290 6.39 7.10 -14.75
CA LYS A 290 6.26 7.99 -15.90
C LYS A 290 7.53 8.81 -16.16
N MET A 291 7.97 9.58 -15.17
CA MET A 291 9.12 10.47 -15.31
C MET A 291 10.42 9.68 -15.61
N THR A 292 10.55 8.47 -15.06
CA THR A 292 11.67 7.60 -15.36
C THR A 292 11.62 7.10 -16.80
N TYR A 293 10.44 6.69 -17.26
CA TYR A 293 10.26 6.24 -18.64
C TYR A 293 10.45 7.38 -19.64
N GLU A 294 9.96 8.59 -19.35
CA GLU A 294 10.19 9.76 -20.18
C GLU A 294 11.68 10.09 -20.31
N LYS A 295 12.46 9.93 -19.24
CA LYS A 295 13.90 10.24 -19.22
C LYS A 295 14.79 9.13 -19.78
N TYR A 296 14.47 7.87 -19.48
CA TYR A 296 15.33 6.71 -19.76
C TYR A 296 14.66 5.65 -20.63
N GLY A 297 13.43 5.89 -21.10
CA GLY A 297 12.71 4.94 -21.93
C GLY A 297 13.37 4.73 -23.29
N THR A 298 13.32 3.50 -23.79
CA THR A 298 13.77 3.13 -25.13
C THR A 298 12.77 2.20 -25.80
N LYS A 299 12.60 2.36 -27.11
CA LYS A 299 11.86 1.40 -27.95
C LYS A 299 12.76 0.34 -28.57
N ASP A 300 14.08 0.54 -28.50
CA ASP A 300 15.10 -0.39 -29.02
C ASP A 300 15.62 -1.23 -27.84
N PRO A 301 15.31 -2.54 -27.80
CA PRO A 301 15.76 -3.42 -26.71
C PRO A 301 17.28 -3.57 -26.63
N SER A 302 18.01 -3.26 -27.67
CA SER A 302 19.48 -3.30 -27.70
C SER A 302 20.14 -2.12 -26.97
N LYS A 303 19.38 -1.04 -26.69
CA LYS A 303 19.87 0.18 -26.04
C LYS A 303 19.68 0.12 -24.53
N PRO A 304 20.61 0.71 -23.74
CA PRO A 304 20.39 0.92 -22.32
C PRO A 304 19.12 1.72 -22.04
N GLY A 305 18.58 1.57 -20.83
CA GLY A 305 17.38 2.28 -20.38
C GLY A 305 16.22 1.35 -20.08
N VAL A 306 15.04 1.94 -19.89
CA VAL A 306 13.79 1.24 -19.59
C VAL A 306 13.12 0.81 -20.88
N TYR A 307 13.02 -0.50 -21.08
CA TYR A 307 12.27 -1.10 -22.18
C TYR A 307 10.94 -1.64 -21.67
N TRP A 308 9.85 -1.20 -22.29
CA TRP A 308 8.52 -1.73 -22.01
C TRP A 308 8.18 -2.80 -23.03
N MET A 309 8.04 -4.04 -22.54
CA MET A 309 7.74 -5.20 -23.37
C MET A 309 6.42 -5.04 -24.12
N ASN A 310 6.38 -5.53 -25.33
CA ASN A 310 5.14 -5.68 -26.08
C ASN A 310 4.29 -6.86 -25.55
N PRO A 311 3.01 -6.97 -25.93
CA PRO A 311 2.13 -8.04 -25.44
C PRO A 311 2.63 -9.46 -25.73
N GLN A 312 3.33 -9.68 -26.84
CA GLN A 312 3.88 -10.98 -27.22
C GLN A 312 5.04 -11.39 -26.30
N GLU A 313 5.93 -10.45 -25.98
CA GLU A 313 7.03 -10.66 -25.04
C GLU A 313 6.52 -10.93 -23.62
N VAL A 314 5.48 -10.18 -23.19
CA VAL A 314 4.81 -10.42 -21.90
C VAL A 314 4.20 -11.81 -21.89
N SER A 315 3.47 -12.22 -22.95
CA SER A 315 2.85 -13.53 -23.03
C SER A 315 3.92 -14.63 -22.94
N ALA A 316 5.04 -14.50 -23.68
CA ALA A 316 6.11 -15.49 -23.65
C ALA A 316 6.68 -15.72 -22.23
N LEU A 317 6.84 -14.65 -21.44
CA LEU A 317 7.29 -14.75 -20.05
C LEU A 317 6.22 -15.36 -19.15
N THR A 318 4.98 -14.90 -19.25
CA THR A 318 3.89 -15.39 -18.39
C THR A 318 3.49 -16.83 -18.71
N ASP A 319 3.48 -17.23 -19.99
CA ASP A 319 3.19 -18.61 -20.38
C ASP A 319 4.27 -19.58 -19.87
N ALA A 320 5.53 -19.16 -19.86
CA ALA A 320 6.63 -19.95 -19.32
C ALA A 320 6.56 -20.15 -17.79
N LEU A 321 5.77 -19.38 -17.06
CA LEU A 321 5.54 -19.60 -15.63
C LEU A 321 4.75 -20.91 -15.39
N GLY A 322 3.82 -21.23 -16.28
CA GLY A 322 2.90 -22.36 -16.12
C GLY A 322 2.21 -22.31 -14.77
N ASP A 323 2.19 -23.45 -14.07
CA ASP A 323 1.67 -23.56 -12.71
C ASP A 323 2.74 -23.48 -11.61
N GLY A 324 3.98 -23.20 -11.97
CA GLY A 324 5.12 -23.18 -11.05
C GLY A 324 4.88 -22.32 -9.81
N PRO A 325 4.58 -21.03 -9.96
CA PRO A 325 4.31 -20.13 -8.84
C PRO A 325 3.12 -20.57 -7.98
N SER A 326 2.01 -20.99 -8.61
CA SER A 326 0.82 -21.45 -7.87
C SER A 326 1.10 -22.74 -7.06
N ARG A 327 1.83 -23.70 -7.64
CA ARG A 327 2.24 -24.92 -6.92
C ARG A 327 3.15 -24.59 -5.74
N TRP A 328 4.07 -23.66 -5.92
CA TRP A 328 4.96 -23.24 -4.85
C TRP A 328 4.17 -22.58 -3.71
N VAL A 329 3.26 -21.64 -4.00
CA VAL A 329 2.40 -21.03 -2.99
C VAL A 329 1.62 -22.10 -2.25
N LYS A 330 0.99 -23.05 -2.97
CA LYS A 330 0.25 -24.17 -2.36
C LYS A 330 1.13 -25.06 -1.48
N SER A 331 2.41 -25.18 -1.78
CA SER A 331 3.36 -25.94 -0.94
C SER A 331 3.70 -25.24 0.39
N LYS A 332 3.42 -23.94 0.51
CA LYS A 332 3.72 -23.10 1.69
C LYS A 332 2.50 -22.79 2.54
N VAL A 333 1.31 -23.00 2.00
CA VAL A 333 0.05 -22.79 2.72
C VAL A 333 -0.59 -24.12 3.11
N PRO A 334 -1.44 -24.16 4.16
CA PRO A 334 -2.16 -25.38 4.49
C PRO A 334 -3.11 -25.81 3.36
N PRO A 335 -3.41 -27.11 3.20
CA PRO A 335 -4.31 -27.60 2.17
C PRO A 335 -5.67 -26.90 2.10
N SER A 336 -6.19 -26.44 3.25
CA SER A 336 -7.41 -25.65 3.34
C SER A 336 -7.35 -24.29 2.63
N ALA A 337 -6.14 -23.77 2.37
CA ALA A 337 -5.93 -22.52 1.63
C ALA A 337 -5.71 -22.74 0.11
N HIS A 338 -5.60 -23.97 -0.38
CA HIS A 338 -5.33 -24.23 -1.81
C HIS A 338 -6.42 -23.66 -2.70
N LYS A 339 -7.69 -23.82 -2.29
CA LYS A 339 -8.81 -23.20 -3.04
C LYS A 339 -8.69 -21.67 -3.08
N LEU A 340 -8.26 -21.02 -2.01
CA LEU A 340 -8.07 -19.58 -1.96
C LEU A 340 -7.03 -19.10 -2.98
N VAL A 341 -5.94 -19.87 -3.18
CA VAL A 341 -4.91 -19.60 -4.19
C VAL A 341 -5.50 -19.69 -5.61
N ASP A 342 -6.31 -20.73 -5.88
CA ASP A 342 -6.96 -20.90 -7.17
C ASP A 342 -8.03 -19.81 -7.42
N ASP A 343 -8.80 -19.47 -6.41
CA ASP A 343 -9.82 -18.42 -6.49
C ASP A 343 -9.17 -17.07 -6.78
N PHE A 344 -8.05 -16.72 -6.12
CA PHE A 344 -7.33 -15.48 -6.41
C PHE A 344 -6.80 -15.45 -7.84
N LYS A 345 -6.23 -16.57 -8.34
CA LYS A 345 -5.80 -16.66 -9.72
C LYS A 345 -6.96 -16.39 -10.69
N ALA A 346 -8.11 -17.00 -10.45
CA ALA A 346 -9.29 -16.81 -11.30
C ALA A 346 -9.83 -15.36 -11.23
N GLU A 347 -9.96 -14.80 -10.02
CA GLU A 347 -10.40 -13.41 -9.79
C GLU A 347 -9.44 -12.41 -10.45
N GLY A 348 -8.15 -12.56 -10.27
CA GLY A 348 -7.13 -11.65 -10.80
C GLY A 348 -7.04 -11.68 -12.33
N LEU A 349 -7.10 -12.86 -12.94
CA LEU A 349 -7.15 -13.01 -14.40
C LEU A 349 -8.43 -12.37 -14.98
N ALA A 350 -9.57 -12.55 -14.31
CA ALA A 350 -10.83 -11.90 -14.71
C ALA A 350 -10.74 -10.37 -14.60
N LEU A 351 -10.15 -9.84 -13.54
CA LEU A 351 -9.92 -8.42 -13.38
C LEU A 351 -8.96 -7.87 -14.45
N SER A 352 -7.88 -8.57 -14.75
CA SER A 352 -6.92 -8.18 -15.80
C SER A 352 -7.59 -8.14 -17.17
N LYS A 353 -8.45 -9.10 -17.47
CA LYS A 353 -9.23 -9.15 -18.71
C LYS A 353 -10.28 -8.04 -18.78
N ALA A 354 -10.96 -7.75 -17.67
CA ALA A 354 -11.98 -6.69 -17.60
C ALA A 354 -11.39 -5.28 -17.65
N ASN A 355 -10.12 -5.13 -17.29
CA ASN A 355 -9.43 -3.84 -17.22
C ASN A 355 -8.15 -3.89 -18.10
N PRO A 356 -8.27 -4.09 -19.42
CA PRO A 356 -7.10 -4.12 -20.29
C PRO A 356 -6.45 -2.74 -20.29
N ALA A 357 -5.20 -2.67 -19.89
CA ALA A 357 -4.42 -1.45 -19.98
C ALA A 357 -3.21 -1.70 -20.85
N GLY A 358 -3.12 -1.00 -21.96
CA GLY A 358 -1.84 -0.82 -22.66
C GLY A 358 -0.95 0.17 -21.90
N SER A 359 0.26 0.42 -22.38
CA SER A 359 1.18 1.44 -21.87
C SER A 359 0.63 2.87 -21.86
N SER A 360 -0.53 3.10 -22.47
CA SER A 360 -1.20 4.41 -22.57
C SER A 360 -1.61 5.04 -21.23
N TRP A 361 -1.60 4.28 -20.13
CA TRP A 361 -1.86 4.85 -18.80
C TRP A 361 -0.78 5.86 -18.39
N ILE A 362 0.49 5.63 -18.77
CA ILE A 362 1.61 6.53 -18.49
C ILE A 362 1.33 7.94 -19.00
N GLU A 363 0.75 8.06 -20.20
CA GLU A 363 0.44 9.36 -20.81
C GLU A 363 -0.65 10.13 -20.05
N LYS A 364 -1.55 9.43 -19.37
CA LYS A 364 -2.71 10.01 -18.67
C LYS A 364 -2.41 10.45 -17.23
N VAL A 365 -1.26 10.08 -16.68
CA VAL A 365 -0.89 10.44 -15.30
C VAL A 365 -0.51 11.92 -15.22
N ASP A 366 -1.23 12.68 -14.39
CA ASP A 366 -0.87 14.05 -14.05
C ASP A 366 0.08 14.08 -12.84
N CYS A 367 1.33 14.46 -13.09
CA CYS A 367 2.37 14.55 -12.07
C CYS A 367 2.62 15.96 -11.54
N SER A 368 1.84 16.96 -11.95
CA SER A 368 2.04 18.37 -11.57
C SER A 368 2.13 18.58 -10.05
N LYS A 369 1.30 17.85 -9.28
CA LYS A 369 1.26 17.92 -7.82
C LYS A 369 2.49 17.30 -7.13
N HIS A 370 3.23 16.44 -7.80
CA HIS A 370 4.29 15.62 -7.22
C HIS A 370 5.67 15.85 -7.83
N ALA A 371 5.75 16.55 -8.96
CA ALA A 371 6.99 16.76 -9.71
C ALA A 371 8.13 17.36 -8.87
N SER A 372 7.83 18.28 -7.96
CA SER A 372 8.83 18.90 -7.07
C SER A 372 9.36 17.95 -5.97
N LYS A 373 8.66 16.86 -5.70
CA LYS A 373 9.04 15.86 -4.68
C LYS A 373 9.85 14.70 -5.26
N ILE A 374 9.81 14.54 -6.59
CA ILE A 374 10.41 13.40 -7.30
C ILE A 374 11.72 13.85 -7.93
N VAL A 375 12.80 13.16 -7.60
CA VAL A 375 14.12 13.40 -8.19
C VAL A 375 14.51 12.18 -9.03
N ILE A 376 14.45 12.35 -10.34
CA ILE A 376 14.95 11.35 -11.31
C ILE A 376 16.40 11.71 -11.65
N ARG A 377 17.33 11.11 -10.94
CA ARG A 377 18.79 11.33 -11.11
C ARG A 377 19.38 10.46 -12.22
#